data_0076a4aa559affe14e9be39402b91e3c
#
_entry.id   0076a4aa559affe14e9be39402b91e3c
#
_cell.length_a   1.000
_cell.length_b   1.000
_cell.length_c   1.000
_cell.angle_alpha   90.00
_cell.angle_beta   90.00
_cell.angle_gamma   90.00
#
_symmetry.space_group_name_H-M   'P 1'
#
loop_
_entity.id
_entity.type
_entity.pdbx_description
1 polymer ?
#
loop_
_entity_poly.entity_id
_entity_poly.type
_entity_poly.pdbx_seq_one_letter_code
_entity_poly.pdbx_strand_id
1 'polypeptide(L)'
;MKKALLLALVAFSLVSYAQDKVVLKSGDTLNVQVTKSTDTAIEFTYPNETLVNEKRKKDIACIIYASGRREEIKIKTIDVPVISSKDDWEKVIITKNREDVEGLTKVKDIAAVGGGGVFHTVSFAQESATKSIKKKAAKLQCGIVLITKEDFGGPYRNALNLAGEAYRK
;
A
#
# COMPACT_ATOMS: atom_id res chain seq x y z
N MET A 1 55.23 28.04 -9.87
CA MET A 1 54.35 27.92 -8.69
C MET A 1 52.96 28.50 -8.87
N LYS A 2 52.79 29.71 -9.47
CA LYS A 2 51.46 30.33 -9.67
C LYS A 2 50.50 29.51 -10.56
N LYS A 3 51.01 28.79 -11.57
CA LYS A 3 50.17 27.96 -12.49
C LYS A 3 49.67 26.66 -11.80
N ALA A 4 50.42 26.07 -10.88
CA ALA A 4 49.99 24.89 -10.14
C ALA A 4 48.88 25.21 -9.12
N LEU A 5 48.92 26.40 -8.52
CA LEU A 5 47.89 26.88 -7.59
C LEU A 5 46.54 27.09 -8.28
N LEU A 6 46.55 27.56 -9.55
CA LEU A 6 45.33 27.75 -10.33
C LEU A 6 44.66 26.44 -10.69
N LEU A 7 45.46 25.41 -11.00
CA LEU A 7 44.94 24.06 -11.31
C LEU A 7 44.30 23.38 -10.11
N ALA A 8 44.83 23.59 -8.91
CA ALA A 8 44.28 23.06 -7.67
C ALA A 8 42.94 23.74 -7.29
N LEU A 9 42.75 25.02 -7.62
CA LEU A 9 41.49 25.73 -7.35
C LEU A 9 40.33 25.24 -8.25
N VAL A 10 40.61 24.82 -9.49
CA VAL A 10 39.61 24.30 -10.43
C VAL A 10 39.18 22.89 -10.05
N ALA A 11 40.06 22.08 -9.46
CA ALA A 11 39.69 20.72 -9.02
C ALA A 11 38.75 20.69 -7.82
N PHE A 12 38.70 21.74 -7.00
CA PHE A 12 37.86 21.80 -5.80
C PHE A 12 36.40 22.21 -6.05
N SER A 13 36.09 22.71 -7.26
CA SER A 13 34.74 23.21 -7.59
C SER A 13 33.76 22.16 -8.11
N LEU A 14 34.13 20.86 -8.14
CA LEU A 14 33.30 19.81 -8.73
C LEU A 14 32.57 18.91 -7.72
N VAL A 15 32.54 19.25 -6.44
CA VAL A 15 31.71 18.54 -5.48
C VAL A 15 30.27 19.09 -5.58
N SER A 16 29.64 18.86 -6.73
CA SER A 16 28.20 19.02 -6.83
C SER A 16 27.55 17.84 -6.14
N TYR A 17 26.98 18.05 -4.95
CA TYR A 17 26.10 17.07 -4.33
C TYR A 17 24.86 16.96 -5.22
N ALA A 18 24.89 16.00 -6.12
CA ALA A 18 23.72 15.66 -6.89
C ALA A 18 22.64 15.18 -5.92
N GLN A 19 21.51 15.88 -5.90
CA GLN A 19 20.37 15.55 -5.05
C GLN A 19 19.39 14.68 -5.84
N ASP A 20 18.67 13.84 -5.12
CA ASP A 20 17.54 13.15 -5.69
C ASP A 20 16.39 14.15 -5.91
N LYS A 21 15.61 13.93 -6.98
CA LYS A 21 14.41 14.72 -7.29
C LYS A 21 13.19 13.83 -7.15
N VAL A 22 12.34 14.14 -6.20
CA VAL A 22 11.05 13.47 -6.03
C VAL A 22 9.98 14.32 -6.67
N VAL A 23 9.45 13.87 -7.82
CA VAL A 23 8.38 14.56 -8.54
C VAL A 23 7.05 14.06 -8.01
N LEU A 24 6.24 14.97 -7.49
CA LEU A 24 4.92 14.67 -6.97
C LEU A 24 3.87 14.66 -8.09
N LYS A 25 2.76 13.96 -7.87
CA LYS A 25 1.61 13.97 -8.79
C LYS A 25 0.93 15.34 -8.91
N SER A 26 1.11 16.22 -7.91
CA SER A 26 0.70 17.62 -7.96
C SER A 26 1.49 18.46 -8.97
N GLY A 27 2.63 17.97 -9.49
CA GLY A 27 3.56 18.68 -10.33
C GLY A 27 4.74 19.29 -9.60
N ASP A 28 4.71 19.33 -8.26
CA ASP A 28 5.81 19.84 -7.46
C ASP A 28 7.01 18.91 -7.51
N THR A 29 8.21 19.47 -7.32
CA THR A 29 9.46 18.70 -7.22
C THR A 29 10.16 19.01 -5.93
N LEU A 30 10.49 17.96 -5.19
CA LEU A 30 11.29 18.02 -3.97
C LEU A 30 12.74 17.65 -4.30
N ASN A 31 13.70 18.53 -3.97
CA ASN A 31 15.13 18.22 -4.03
C ASN A 31 15.55 17.71 -2.66
N VAL A 32 15.84 16.44 -2.55
CA VAL A 32 16.03 15.74 -1.27
C VAL A 32 17.07 14.64 -1.41
N GLN A 33 17.41 14.00 -0.33
CA GLN A 33 18.21 12.78 -0.30
C GLN A 33 17.30 11.62 0.14
N VAL A 34 16.96 10.72 -0.76
CA VAL A 34 16.16 9.54 -0.44
C VAL A 34 17.03 8.54 0.32
N THR A 35 16.66 8.24 1.55
CA THR A 35 17.41 7.33 2.44
C THR A 35 16.87 5.92 2.44
N LYS A 36 15.55 5.78 2.21
CA LYS A 36 14.89 4.46 2.16
C LYS A 36 13.67 4.50 1.26
N SER A 37 13.40 3.39 0.58
CA SER A 37 12.20 3.19 -0.22
C SER A 37 11.55 1.87 0.17
N THR A 38 10.30 1.92 0.59
CA THR A 38 9.44 0.76 0.90
C THR A 38 8.40 0.59 -0.21
N ASP A 39 7.51 -0.38 -0.08
CA ASP A 39 6.42 -0.60 -1.05
C ASP A 39 5.41 0.57 -1.06
N THR A 40 5.20 1.25 0.08
CA THR A 40 4.14 2.25 0.28
C THR A 40 4.65 3.68 0.41
N ALA A 41 5.90 3.87 0.85
CA ALA A 41 6.46 5.19 1.17
C ALA A 41 7.96 5.28 0.85
N ILE A 42 8.47 6.52 0.83
CA ILE A 42 9.90 6.83 0.86
C ILE A 42 10.22 7.63 2.11
N GLU A 43 11.39 7.39 2.68
CA GLU A 43 12.00 8.23 3.71
C GLU A 43 13.10 9.09 3.05
N PHE A 44 13.18 10.35 3.43
CA PHE A 44 14.15 11.28 2.86
C PHE A 44 14.51 12.39 3.84
N THR A 45 15.65 13.06 3.59
CA THR A 45 16.08 14.26 4.30
C THR A 45 16.20 15.42 3.33
N TYR A 46 15.93 16.64 3.80
CA TYR A 46 16.27 17.84 3.04
C TYR A 46 17.78 18.12 3.12
N PRO A 47 18.37 18.84 2.16
CA PRO A 47 19.76 19.22 2.21
C PRO A 47 20.09 19.98 3.49
N ASN A 48 21.19 19.60 4.13
CA ASN A 48 21.67 20.18 5.41
C ASN A 48 20.73 19.96 6.61
N GLU A 49 19.75 19.05 6.50
CA GLU A 49 18.89 18.64 7.60
C GLU A 49 19.14 17.19 7.98
N THR A 50 18.97 16.88 9.27
CA THR A 50 19.06 15.51 9.80
C THR A 50 17.68 14.91 10.08
N LEU A 51 16.61 15.72 9.95
CA LEU A 51 15.24 15.26 10.15
C LEU A 51 14.83 14.37 9.00
N VAL A 52 14.43 13.14 9.33
CA VAL A 52 13.88 12.20 8.36
C VAL A 52 12.40 12.51 8.16
N ASN A 53 12.03 12.73 6.91
CA ASN A 53 10.66 12.96 6.47
C ASN A 53 10.15 11.72 5.74
N GLU A 54 8.84 11.52 5.72
CA GLU A 54 8.18 10.43 4.99
C GLU A 54 7.20 10.98 3.96
N LYS A 55 7.15 10.37 2.78
CA LYS A 55 6.15 10.65 1.74
C LYS A 55 5.62 9.36 1.16
N ARG A 56 4.29 9.24 1.07
CA ARG A 56 3.65 8.06 0.49
C ARG A 56 3.88 8.00 -1.02
N LYS A 57 4.18 6.82 -1.54
CA LYS A 57 4.41 6.60 -2.97
C LYS A 57 3.19 6.95 -3.82
N LYS A 58 1.98 6.87 -3.28
CA LYS A 58 0.76 7.26 -4.00
C LYS A 58 0.73 8.73 -4.44
N ASP A 59 1.44 9.60 -3.72
CA ASP A 59 1.52 11.03 -4.01
C ASP A 59 2.70 11.38 -4.93
N ILE A 60 3.55 10.40 -5.27
CA ILE A 60 4.76 10.54 -6.07
C ILE A 60 4.49 10.05 -7.50
N ALA A 61 4.93 10.81 -8.49
CA ALA A 61 4.89 10.42 -9.90
C ALA A 61 6.16 9.63 -10.28
N CYS A 62 7.33 10.18 -9.96
CA CYS A 62 8.61 9.51 -10.18
C CYS A 62 9.70 10.03 -9.24
N ILE A 63 10.75 9.24 -9.09
CA ILE A 63 11.98 9.60 -8.38
C ILE A 63 13.13 9.60 -9.38
N ILE A 64 13.88 10.69 -9.44
CA ILE A 64 15.11 10.81 -10.23
C ILE A 64 16.26 10.87 -9.22
N TYR A 65 17.00 9.79 -9.14
CA TYR A 65 18.13 9.69 -8.21
C TYR A 65 19.33 10.52 -8.68
N ALA A 66 20.18 10.92 -7.78
CA ALA A 66 21.44 11.62 -8.05
C ALA A 66 22.32 10.89 -9.08
N SER A 67 22.20 9.56 -9.16
CA SER A 67 22.87 8.72 -10.16
C SER A 67 22.33 8.85 -11.58
N GLY A 68 21.24 9.62 -11.80
CA GLY A 68 20.50 9.69 -13.06
C GLY A 68 19.47 8.58 -13.25
N ARG A 69 19.40 7.57 -12.36
CA ARG A 69 18.37 6.53 -12.41
C ARG A 69 16.99 7.14 -12.17
N ARG A 70 16.05 6.82 -13.03
CA ARG A 70 14.64 7.22 -12.89
C ARG A 70 13.80 6.02 -12.47
N GLU A 71 12.99 6.18 -11.43
CA GLU A 71 12.03 5.20 -10.95
C GLU A 71 10.62 5.80 -11.05
N GLU A 72 9.81 5.25 -11.93
CA GLU A 72 8.40 5.61 -12.04
C GLU A 72 7.59 4.85 -11.01
N ILE A 73 6.80 5.58 -10.23
CA ILE A 73 5.96 4.99 -9.20
C ILE A 73 4.64 4.55 -9.83
N LYS A 74 4.54 3.26 -10.11
CA LYS A 74 3.31 2.62 -10.58
C LYS A 74 2.56 2.07 -9.37
N ILE A 75 1.46 2.73 -8.98
CA ILE A 75 0.56 2.19 -7.96
C ILE A 75 -0.30 1.13 -8.63
N LYS A 76 -0.31 -0.06 -8.04
CA LYS A 76 -1.23 -1.11 -8.44
C LYS A 76 -2.63 -0.74 -7.98
N THR A 77 -3.40 -0.07 -8.83
CA THR A 77 -4.82 0.20 -8.56
C THR A 77 -5.59 -1.10 -8.69
N ILE A 78 -6.28 -1.49 -7.64
CA ILE A 78 -7.20 -2.63 -7.71
C ILE A 78 -8.46 -2.18 -8.44
N ASP A 79 -8.77 -2.85 -9.55
CA ASP A 79 -10.05 -2.62 -10.21
C ASP A 79 -11.17 -3.34 -9.44
N VAL A 80 -11.91 -2.56 -8.65
CA VAL A 80 -12.99 -3.10 -7.80
C VAL A 80 -14.19 -3.44 -8.67
N PRO A 81 -14.61 -4.70 -8.70
CA PRO A 81 -15.73 -5.15 -9.54
C PRO A 81 -17.06 -4.57 -9.07
N VAL A 82 -17.94 -4.31 -10.01
CA VAL A 82 -19.35 -3.99 -9.74
C VAL A 82 -20.08 -5.29 -9.44
N ILE A 83 -20.72 -5.36 -8.28
CA ILE A 83 -21.53 -6.50 -7.85
C ILE A 83 -23.01 -6.18 -8.07
N SER A 84 -23.62 -6.85 -9.01
CA SER A 84 -25.02 -6.66 -9.38
C SER A 84 -25.95 -7.64 -8.67
N SER A 85 -25.45 -8.80 -8.29
CA SER A 85 -26.21 -9.87 -7.65
C SER A 85 -25.46 -10.47 -6.46
N LYS A 86 -26.23 -11.06 -5.52
CA LYS A 86 -25.65 -11.86 -4.43
C LYS A 86 -24.85 -13.08 -4.94
N ASP A 87 -25.14 -13.52 -6.15
CA ASP A 87 -24.48 -14.69 -6.75
C ASP A 87 -23.11 -14.34 -7.34
N ASP A 88 -22.80 -13.04 -7.52
CA ASP A 88 -21.50 -12.52 -7.92
C ASP A 88 -20.45 -12.53 -6.78
N TRP A 89 -20.72 -13.24 -5.69
CA TRP A 89 -19.86 -13.23 -4.49
C TRP A 89 -18.41 -13.67 -4.77
N GLU A 90 -18.17 -14.49 -5.78
CA GLU A 90 -16.82 -14.93 -6.16
C GLU A 90 -15.95 -13.77 -6.63
N LYS A 91 -16.56 -12.78 -7.29
CA LYS A 91 -15.87 -11.57 -7.80
C LYS A 91 -15.41 -10.65 -6.69
N VAL A 92 -16.01 -10.72 -5.48
CA VAL A 92 -15.65 -9.87 -4.35
C VAL A 92 -14.19 -10.05 -3.99
N ILE A 93 -13.44 -8.94 -3.95
CA ILE A 93 -12.04 -8.91 -3.58
C ILE A 93 -11.91 -8.83 -2.06
N ILE A 94 -10.95 -9.55 -1.50
CA ILE A 94 -10.55 -9.41 -0.08
C ILE A 94 -9.16 -8.80 -0.04
N THR A 95 -8.99 -7.76 0.76
CA THR A 95 -7.70 -7.13 1.02
C THR A 95 -7.47 -6.93 2.51
N LYS A 96 -6.21 -6.82 2.91
CA LYS A 96 -5.77 -6.38 4.22
C LYS A 96 -5.11 -4.99 4.17
N ASN A 97 -4.92 -4.46 2.96
CA ASN A 97 -4.31 -3.16 2.75
C ASN A 97 -5.37 -2.06 2.68
N ARG A 98 -5.31 -1.10 3.59
CA ARG A 98 -6.26 0.02 3.64
C ARG A 98 -6.18 0.94 2.42
N GLU A 99 -5.03 1.00 1.76
CA GLU A 99 -4.85 1.80 0.54
C GLU A 99 -5.72 1.32 -0.63
N ASP A 100 -6.04 0.01 -0.67
CA ASP A 100 -6.86 -0.59 -1.71
C ASP A 100 -8.32 -0.12 -1.70
N VAL A 101 -8.77 0.47 -0.60
CA VAL A 101 -10.14 0.97 -0.41
C VAL A 101 -10.21 2.49 -0.35
N GLU A 102 -9.09 3.20 -0.54
CA GLU A 102 -9.07 4.66 -0.57
C GLU A 102 -9.91 5.19 -1.75
N GLY A 103 -10.74 6.19 -1.47
CA GLY A 103 -11.66 6.76 -2.46
C GLY A 103 -12.94 5.95 -2.71
N LEU A 104 -13.09 4.80 -2.07
CA LEU A 104 -14.30 3.99 -2.13
C LEU A 104 -15.28 4.35 -1.00
N THR A 105 -16.57 4.09 -1.24
CA THR A 105 -17.60 4.32 -0.23
C THR A 105 -17.73 3.12 0.70
N LYS A 106 -17.46 3.33 2.02
CA LYS A 106 -17.76 2.31 3.04
C LYS A 106 -19.27 2.17 3.20
N VAL A 107 -19.76 0.94 3.07
CA VAL A 107 -21.19 0.64 3.19
C VAL A 107 -21.51 0.11 4.58
N LYS A 108 -20.73 -0.87 5.08
CA LYS A 108 -21.03 -1.53 6.36
C LYS A 108 -19.83 -2.31 6.90
N ASP A 109 -19.77 -2.43 8.22
CA ASP A 109 -18.94 -3.42 8.91
C ASP A 109 -19.61 -4.78 8.83
N ILE A 110 -18.85 -5.80 8.45
CA ILE A 110 -19.33 -7.18 8.30
C ILE A 110 -18.37 -8.14 9.01
N ALA A 111 -18.92 -9.23 9.51
CA ALA A 111 -18.13 -10.29 10.11
C ALA A 111 -18.62 -11.65 9.62
N ALA A 112 -17.71 -12.61 9.60
CA ALA A 112 -18.02 -13.99 9.24
C ALA A 112 -17.22 -14.95 10.10
N VAL A 113 -17.79 -16.14 10.32
CA VAL A 113 -17.13 -17.25 10.99
C VAL A 113 -17.09 -18.42 10.03
N GLY A 114 -15.93 -19.05 9.95
CA GLY A 114 -15.72 -20.26 9.17
C GLY A 114 -15.15 -21.39 10.04
N GLY A 115 -15.50 -22.62 9.72
CA GLY A 115 -15.11 -23.78 10.49
C GLY A 115 -15.96 -23.96 11.76
N GLY A 116 -15.46 -24.68 12.73
CA GLY A 116 -16.10 -24.86 14.04
C GLY A 116 -16.50 -26.31 14.37
N GLY A 117 -16.04 -27.27 13.60
CA GLY A 117 -16.20 -28.70 13.91
C GLY A 117 -14.89 -29.33 14.40
N VAL A 118 -15.00 -30.37 15.22
CA VAL A 118 -13.85 -31.11 15.79
C VAL A 118 -12.92 -31.69 14.70
N PHE A 119 -13.44 -31.93 13.52
CA PHE A 119 -12.71 -32.53 12.39
C PHE A 119 -12.34 -31.53 11.28
N HIS A 120 -12.59 -30.23 11.45
CA HIS A 120 -12.30 -29.23 10.43
C HIS A 120 -10.84 -28.76 10.53
N THR A 121 -10.16 -28.68 9.38
CA THR A 121 -8.81 -28.14 9.27
C THR A 121 -8.83 -26.63 9.29
N VAL A 122 -7.68 -26.01 9.57
CA VAL A 122 -7.48 -24.55 9.49
C VAL A 122 -7.79 -24.04 8.07
N SER A 123 -7.39 -24.78 7.03
CA SER A 123 -7.66 -24.42 5.63
C SER A 123 -9.16 -24.38 5.33
N PHE A 124 -9.93 -25.35 5.84
CA PHE A 124 -11.36 -25.37 5.70
C PHE A 124 -12.03 -24.17 6.41
N ALA A 125 -11.55 -23.81 7.59
CA ALA A 125 -12.03 -22.65 8.33
C ALA A 125 -11.79 -21.36 7.57
N GLN A 126 -10.59 -21.19 6.97
CA GLN A 126 -10.25 -20.03 6.15
C GLN A 126 -11.14 -19.92 4.89
N GLU A 127 -11.29 -21.01 4.16
CA GLU A 127 -12.13 -21.04 2.97
C GLU A 127 -13.60 -20.72 3.30
N SER A 128 -14.14 -21.35 4.33
CA SER A 128 -15.51 -21.16 4.80
C SER A 128 -15.77 -19.73 5.28
N ALA A 129 -14.87 -19.14 6.08
CA ALA A 129 -14.96 -17.76 6.54
C ALA A 129 -14.87 -16.78 5.36
N THR A 130 -13.91 -16.99 4.45
CA THR A 130 -13.72 -16.20 3.24
C THR A 130 -14.96 -16.22 2.35
N LYS A 131 -15.50 -17.38 2.08
CA LYS A 131 -16.74 -17.53 1.30
C LYS A 131 -17.92 -16.84 1.97
N SER A 132 -18.04 -16.97 3.29
CA SER A 132 -19.12 -16.37 4.07
C SER A 132 -19.07 -14.84 4.04
N ILE A 133 -17.86 -14.23 4.23
CA ILE A 133 -17.72 -12.78 4.22
C ILE A 133 -17.93 -12.19 2.83
N LYS A 134 -17.45 -12.86 1.76
CA LYS A 134 -17.71 -12.48 0.36
C LYS A 134 -19.21 -12.49 0.04
N LYS A 135 -19.95 -13.52 0.46
CA LYS A 135 -21.40 -13.59 0.29
C LYS A 135 -22.14 -12.46 1.00
N LYS A 136 -21.67 -12.06 2.19
CA LYS A 136 -22.23 -10.92 2.92
C LYS A 136 -21.98 -9.61 2.18
N ALA A 137 -20.76 -9.40 1.66
CA ALA A 137 -20.42 -8.23 0.87
C ALA A 137 -21.24 -8.15 -0.43
N ALA A 138 -21.41 -9.27 -1.14
CA ALA A 138 -22.19 -9.33 -2.37
C ALA A 138 -23.66 -8.96 -2.14
N LYS A 139 -24.28 -9.39 -1.02
CA LYS A 139 -25.63 -8.97 -0.63
C LYS A 139 -25.76 -7.45 -0.43
N LEU A 140 -24.66 -6.77 -0.11
CA LEU A 140 -24.56 -5.31 0.06
C LEU A 140 -24.10 -4.61 -1.22
N GLN A 141 -23.96 -5.35 -2.33
CA GLN A 141 -23.43 -4.85 -3.61
C GLN A 141 -22.03 -4.24 -3.46
N CYS A 142 -21.21 -4.79 -2.57
CA CYS A 142 -19.84 -4.34 -2.32
C CYS A 142 -18.85 -5.22 -3.07
N GLY A 143 -17.95 -4.58 -3.83
CA GLY A 143 -16.95 -5.28 -4.65
C GLY A 143 -15.65 -5.62 -3.92
N ILE A 144 -15.41 -5.02 -2.75
CA ILE A 144 -14.19 -5.24 -1.98
C ILE A 144 -14.47 -5.21 -0.48
N VAL A 145 -13.75 -6.05 0.26
CA VAL A 145 -13.78 -6.11 1.74
C VAL A 145 -12.37 -5.92 2.28
N LEU A 146 -12.19 -4.92 3.11
CA LEU A 146 -10.98 -4.73 3.91
C LEU A 146 -11.11 -5.54 5.20
N ILE A 147 -10.26 -6.55 5.39
CA ILE A 147 -10.20 -7.32 6.65
C ILE A 147 -9.49 -6.46 7.69
N THR A 148 -10.17 -6.18 8.79
CA THR A 148 -9.67 -5.39 9.92
C THR A 148 -9.27 -6.25 11.10
N LYS A 149 -9.84 -7.46 11.20
CA LYS A 149 -9.51 -8.42 12.26
C LYS A 149 -9.63 -9.84 11.72
N GLU A 150 -8.64 -10.66 12.08
CA GLU A 150 -8.62 -12.09 11.82
C GLU A 150 -8.19 -12.78 13.13
N ASP A 151 -9.03 -13.69 13.62
CA ASP A 151 -8.81 -14.32 14.90
C ASP A 151 -9.27 -15.78 14.88
N PHE A 152 -8.39 -16.68 15.34
CA PHE A 152 -8.71 -18.08 15.53
C PHE A 152 -9.20 -18.29 16.96
N GLY A 153 -10.42 -18.74 17.12
CA GLY A 153 -11.00 -18.93 18.44
C GLY A 153 -12.40 -19.49 18.42
N GLY A 154 -12.98 -19.60 19.60
CA GLY A 154 -14.30 -20.15 19.82
C GLY A 154 -14.23 -21.49 20.58
N PRO A 155 -15.38 -22.09 20.89
CA PRO A 155 -15.47 -23.37 21.62
C PRO A 155 -14.74 -24.51 20.90
N TYR A 156 -14.52 -24.37 19.61
CA TYR A 156 -13.72 -25.27 18.79
C TYR A 156 -12.53 -24.49 18.25
N ARG A 157 -11.32 -24.77 18.74
CA ARG A 157 -10.06 -24.04 18.44
C ARG A 157 -9.74 -23.80 16.97
N ASN A 158 -10.48 -24.39 16.05
CA ASN A 158 -10.30 -24.32 14.59
C ASN A 158 -11.31 -23.41 13.88
N ALA A 159 -12.07 -22.57 14.60
CA ALA A 159 -12.94 -21.59 13.97
C ALA A 159 -12.15 -20.32 13.64
N LEU A 160 -12.33 -19.79 12.43
CA LEU A 160 -11.77 -18.50 12.01
C LEU A 160 -12.86 -17.45 12.04
N ASN A 161 -12.64 -16.41 12.84
CA ASN A 161 -13.46 -15.21 12.88
C ASN A 161 -12.82 -14.14 11.99
N LEU A 162 -13.54 -13.67 10.99
CA LEU A 162 -13.15 -12.53 10.16
C LEU A 162 -14.07 -11.36 10.45
N ALA A 163 -13.49 -10.18 10.69
CA ALA A 163 -14.22 -8.91 10.67
C ALA A 163 -13.60 -7.98 9.64
N GLY A 164 -14.42 -7.20 8.97
CA GLY A 164 -13.97 -6.30 7.95
C GLY A 164 -14.99 -5.25 7.57
N GLU A 165 -14.57 -4.32 6.75
CA GLU A 165 -15.35 -3.23 6.21
C GLU A 165 -15.66 -3.51 4.74
N ALA A 166 -16.92 -3.40 4.34
CA ALA A 166 -17.36 -3.62 2.96
C ALA A 166 -17.48 -2.29 2.21
N TYR A 167 -16.90 -2.23 1.00
CA TYR A 167 -16.82 -1.02 0.17
C TYR A 167 -17.34 -1.25 -1.24
N ARG A 168 -17.81 -0.17 -1.87
CA ARG A 168 -18.16 -0.09 -3.29
C ARG A 168 -17.63 1.19 -3.93
N LYS A 169 -17.58 1.20 -5.26
CA LYS A 169 -17.31 2.42 -6.05
C LYS A 169 -18.42 3.45 -5.86
#